data_7f80875b7a4df50d95ff5bc3864847da
#
_entry.id   7f80875b7a4df50d95ff5bc3864847da
#
_cell.length_a   1.000
_cell.length_b   1.000
_cell.length_c   1.000
_cell.angle_alpha   90.00
_cell.angle_beta   90.00
_cell.angle_gamma   90.00
#
_symmetry.space_group_name_H-M   'P 1'
#
loop_
_entity.id
_entity.type
_entity.pdbx_description
1 polymer ?
#
loop_
_entity_poly.entity_id
_entity_poly.type
_entity_poly.pdbx_seq_one_letter_code
_entity_poly.pdbx_strand_id
1 'polypeptide(L)'
;KKYYKHIKNLNNRINIIGSAHNVKEIKEKINQGCSQIFLSRIFKTNYKFKKSFLGIVKFNLLTLNFKTKYVALGGININNFNQIRNLNVVGCAMSSDKKKAGKYIPAFFKKTI
;
A
#
# COMPACT_ATOMS: atom_id res chain seq x y z
N LYS A 1 -11.58 -20.81 0.97
CA LYS A 1 -12.44 -21.16 -0.13
C LYS A 1 -11.62 -21.71 -1.28
N LYS A 2 -12.23 -22.55 -2.07
CA LYS A 2 -11.53 -23.23 -3.15
C LYS A 2 -10.82 -22.29 -4.10
N TYR A 3 -11.46 -21.19 -4.41
CA TYR A 3 -10.90 -20.23 -5.34
C TYR A 3 -9.56 -19.65 -4.84
N TYR A 4 -9.52 -19.30 -3.57
CA TYR A 4 -8.30 -18.73 -3.00
C TYR A 4 -7.19 -19.75 -2.87
N LYS A 5 -7.53 -21.00 -2.58
CA LYS A 5 -6.53 -22.06 -2.56
C LYS A 5 -5.87 -22.22 -3.92
N HIS A 6 -6.68 -22.18 -4.96
CA HIS A 6 -6.16 -22.33 -6.31
C HIS A 6 -5.18 -21.19 -6.66
N ILE A 7 -5.53 -19.96 -6.27
CA ILE A 7 -4.66 -18.82 -6.51
C ILE A 7 -3.34 -18.97 -5.75
N LYS A 8 -3.40 -19.42 -4.51
CA LYS A 8 -2.17 -19.64 -3.74
C LYS A 8 -1.25 -20.66 -4.38
N ASN A 9 -1.81 -21.71 -4.93
CA ASN A 9 -1.02 -22.73 -5.58
C ASN A 9 -0.32 -22.21 -6.83
N LEU A 10 -0.86 -21.19 -7.46
CA LEU A 10 -0.25 -20.58 -8.64
C LEU A 10 0.77 -19.51 -8.27
N ASN A 11 0.85 -19.14 -7.00
CA ASN A 11 1.64 -17.99 -6.57
C ASN A 11 3.13 -18.13 -6.85
N ASN A 12 3.64 -19.34 -7.00
CA ASN A 12 5.04 -19.56 -7.36
C ASN A 12 5.40 -18.98 -8.72
N ARG A 13 4.41 -18.80 -9.58
CA ARG A 13 4.60 -18.32 -10.94
C ARG A 13 4.01 -16.95 -11.18
N ILE A 14 3.11 -16.51 -10.31
CA ILE A 14 2.34 -15.30 -10.51
C ILE A 14 2.45 -14.43 -9.27
N ASN A 15 2.81 -13.17 -9.48
CA ASN A 15 2.78 -12.20 -8.40
C ASN A 15 1.37 -11.66 -8.27
N ILE A 16 0.76 -11.92 -7.13
CA ILE A 16 -0.60 -11.47 -6.85
C ILE A 16 -0.51 -10.25 -5.95
N ILE A 17 -1.09 -9.15 -6.40
CA ILE A 17 -1.06 -7.89 -5.69
C ILE A 17 -2.45 -7.58 -5.19
N GLY A 18 -2.55 -7.20 -3.93
CA GLY A 18 -3.81 -6.80 -3.35
C GLY A 18 -3.72 -5.42 -2.73
N SER A 19 -4.85 -4.87 -2.35
CA SER A 19 -4.88 -3.61 -1.63
C SER A 19 -5.66 -3.78 -0.34
N ALA A 20 -5.29 -3.01 0.68
CA ALA A 20 -5.90 -3.12 1.99
C ALA A 20 -5.88 -1.78 2.69
N HIS A 21 -6.80 -1.60 3.62
CA HIS A 21 -6.94 -0.37 4.40
C HIS A 21 -6.94 -0.63 5.91
N ASN A 22 -7.03 -1.87 6.33
CA ASN A 22 -7.12 -2.23 7.75
C ASN A 22 -6.66 -3.65 7.97
N VAL A 23 -6.66 -4.07 9.23
CA VAL A 23 -6.20 -5.40 9.62
C VAL A 23 -6.99 -6.50 8.93
N LYS A 24 -8.30 -6.36 8.90
CA LYS A 24 -9.15 -7.39 8.31
C LYS A 24 -8.81 -7.62 6.84
N GLU A 25 -8.62 -6.53 6.11
CA GLU A 25 -8.31 -6.63 4.69
C GLU A 25 -6.91 -7.16 4.46
N ILE A 26 -5.95 -6.80 5.31
CA ILE A 26 -4.61 -7.35 5.23
C ILE A 26 -4.65 -8.86 5.37
N LYS A 27 -5.35 -9.36 6.38
CA LYS A 27 -5.46 -10.81 6.60
C LYS A 27 -6.11 -11.50 5.42
N GLU A 28 -7.14 -10.90 4.85
CA GLU A 28 -7.81 -11.45 3.69
C GLU A 28 -6.86 -11.57 2.50
N LYS A 29 -6.07 -10.53 2.26
CA LYS A 29 -5.14 -10.53 1.14
C LYS A 29 -4.03 -11.54 1.33
N ILE A 30 -3.53 -11.68 2.54
CA ILE A 30 -2.51 -12.69 2.82
C ILE A 30 -3.09 -14.09 2.58
N ASN A 31 -4.31 -14.33 3.05
CA ASN A 31 -4.97 -15.62 2.84
C ASN A 31 -5.24 -15.90 1.37
N GLN A 32 -5.45 -14.87 0.58
CA GLN A 32 -5.64 -15.04 -0.85
C GLN A 32 -4.34 -15.30 -1.60
N GLY A 33 -3.22 -15.24 -0.90
CA GLY A 33 -1.93 -15.52 -1.52
C GLY A 33 -1.27 -14.31 -2.15
N CYS A 34 -1.68 -13.11 -1.75
CA CYS A 34 -1.05 -11.91 -2.27
C CYS A 34 0.40 -11.84 -1.83
N SER A 35 1.29 -11.62 -2.77
CA SER A 35 2.71 -11.48 -2.48
C SER A 35 3.06 -10.05 -2.11
N GLN A 36 2.18 -9.12 -2.41
CA GLN A 36 2.43 -7.71 -2.15
C GLN A 36 1.10 -7.02 -1.88
N ILE A 37 1.10 -6.13 -0.89
CA ILE A 37 -0.12 -5.43 -0.48
C ILE A 37 0.10 -3.93 -0.57
N PHE A 38 -0.78 -3.27 -1.28
CA PHE A 38 -0.83 -1.81 -1.34
C PHE A 38 -1.67 -1.34 -0.16
N LEU A 39 -1.01 -0.81 0.85
CA LEU A 39 -1.65 -0.40 2.09
C LEU A 39 -1.86 1.12 2.10
N SER A 40 -3.09 1.52 2.25
CA SER A 40 -3.47 2.93 2.22
C SER A 40 -4.51 3.20 3.29
N ARG A 41 -4.71 4.35 3.68
CA ARG A 41 -4.13 5.66 3.27
C ARG A 41 -3.17 6.08 4.37
N ILE A 42 -1.89 6.25 4.05
CA ILE A 42 -0.93 6.56 5.10
C ILE A 42 -1.03 8.01 5.57
N PHE A 43 -1.26 8.93 4.64
CA PHE A 43 -1.40 10.35 4.96
C PHE A 43 -2.75 10.88 4.55
N LYS A 44 -3.11 12.01 5.13
CA LYS A 44 -4.35 12.69 4.80
C LYS A 44 -4.37 13.10 3.34
N THR A 45 -5.53 12.94 2.70
CA THR A 45 -5.73 13.39 1.33
C THR A 45 -6.77 14.48 1.28
N ASN A 46 -6.89 15.14 0.14
CA ASN A 46 -7.84 16.23 -0.04
C ASN A 46 -9.20 15.79 -0.54
N TYR A 47 -9.44 14.48 -0.59
CA TYR A 47 -10.74 13.98 -1.02
C TYR A 47 -11.81 14.29 0.00
N LYS A 48 -12.94 14.82 -0.49
CA LYS A 48 -14.04 15.24 0.37
C LYS A 48 -14.57 14.14 1.27
N PHE A 49 -14.69 12.93 0.75
CA PHE A 49 -15.34 11.83 1.46
C PHE A 49 -14.37 10.86 2.10
N LYS A 50 -13.08 11.13 1.99
CA LYS A 50 -12.07 10.22 2.52
C LYS A 50 -11.18 10.96 3.48
N LYS A 51 -11.71 11.19 4.67
CA LYS A 51 -11.00 11.98 5.68
C LYS A 51 -10.09 11.14 6.58
N SER A 52 -10.38 9.86 6.72
CA SER A 52 -9.58 9.03 7.59
C SER A 52 -8.29 8.58 6.91
N PHE A 53 -7.26 8.43 7.72
CA PHE A 53 -5.97 7.93 7.26
C PHE A 53 -5.30 7.19 8.40
N LEU A 54 -4.33 6.35 8.07
CA LEU A 54 -3.67 5.52 9.08
C LEU A 54 -2.66 6.30 9.93
N GLY A 55 -1.88 7.14 9.29
CA GLY A 55 -0.76 7.77 9.95
C GLY A 55 0.44 6.83 10.00
N ILE A 56 1.60 7.40 10.28
CA ILE A 56 2.87 6.66 10.24
C ILE A 56 2.93 5.57 11.30
N VAL A 57 2.50 5.88 12.52
CA VAL A 57 2.62 4.93 13.62
C VAL A 57 1.76 3.69 13.37
N LYS A 58 0.50 3.91 13.04
CA LYS A 58 -0.40 2.79 12.80
C LYS A 58 0.01 1.99 11.57
N PHE A 59 0.41 2.68 10.51
CA PHE A 59 0.90 2.02 9.31
C PHE A 59 2.08 1.12 9.64
N ASN A 60 3.05 1.64 10.37
CA ASN A 60 4.23 0.89 10.73
C ASN A 60 3.89 -0.35 11.58
N LEU A 61 3.00 -0.18 12.55
CA LEU A 61 2.57 -1.30 13.39
C LEU A 61 1.91 -2.40 12.56
N LEU A 62 1.07 -2.04 11.62
CA LEU A 62 0.41 -3.02 10.77
C LEU A 62 1.41 -3.80 9.92
N THR A 63 2.37 -3.11 9.33
CA THR A 63 3.34 -3.77 8.47
C THR A 63 4.30 -4.66 9.25
N LEU A 64 4.56 -4.33 10.50
CA LEU A 64 5.42 -5.16 11.36
C LEU A 64 4.68 -6.38 11.89
N ASN A 65 3.39 -6.25 12.15
CA ASN A 65 2.61 -7.34 12.71
C ASN A 65 2.18 -8.39 11.68
N PHE A 66 2.02 -7.98 10.44
CA PHE A 66 1.58 -8.89 9.38
C PHE A 66 2.62 -8.86 8.29
N LYS A 67 3.54 -9.82 8.35
CA LYS A 67 4.72 -9.81 7.48
C LYS A 67 4.38 -10.17 6.04
N THR A 68 4.59 -9.23 5.17
CA THR A 68 4.54 -9.40 3.73
C THR A 68 5.20 -8.17 3.11
N LYS A 69 5.15 -8.06 1.81
CA LYS A 69 5.71 -6.88 1.14
C LYS A 69 4.63 -5.83 1.01
N TYR A 70 4.93 -4.62 1.45
CA TYR A 70 3.97 -3.52 1.44
C TYR A 70 4.42 -2.40 0.55
N VAL A 71 3.45 -1.78 -0.11
CA VAL A 71 3.66 -0.54 -0.85
C VAL A 71 2.76 0.51 -0.20
N ALA A 72 3.34 1.63 0.18
CA ALA A 72 2.61 2.70 0.84
C ALA A 72 1.86 3.55 -0.18
N LEU A 73 0.60 3.80 0.10
CA LEU A 73 -0.23 4.66 -0.74
C LEU A 73 -0.95 5.68 0.12
N GLY A 74 -1.34 6.77 -0.52
CA GLY A 74 -2.26 7.73 0.07
C GLY A 74 -1.58 8.97 0.61
N GLY A 75 -1.71 10.07 -0.11
CA GLY A 75 -1.26 11.37 0.34
C GLY A 75 0.24 11.56 0.37
N ILE A 76 0.99 10.69 -0.27
CA ILE A 76 2.45 10.78 -0.30
C ILE A 76 2.86 11.80 -1.35
N ASN A 77 3.71 12.75 -0.94
CA ASN A 77 4.22 13.77 -1.84
C ASN A 77 5.66 14.07 -1.47
N ILE A 78 6.26 15.01 -2.17
CA ILE A 78 7.66 15.30 -1.97
C ILE A 78 7.95 15.85 -0.57
N ASN A 79 6.96 16.48 0.07
CA ASN A 79 7.15 17.05 1.39
C ASN A 79 7.19 16.02 2.50
N ASN A 80 6.47 14.91 2.33
CA ASN A 80 6.41 13.89 3.38
C ASN A 80 7.10 12.58 2.97
N PHE A 81 7.68 12.54 1.80
CA PHE A 81 8.33 11.32 1.29
C PHE A 81 9.42 10.81 2.24
N ASN A 82 10.16 11.71 2.87
CA ASN A 82 11.24 11.29 3.75
C ASN A 82 10.75 10.45 4.92
N GLN A 83 9.51 10.64 5.34
CA GLN A 83 8.93 9.86 6.44
C GLN A 83 8.67 8.41 6.04
N ILE A 84 8.57 8.15 4.74
CA ILE A 84 8.32 6.80 4.24
C ILE A 84 9.60 5.98 4.19
N ARG A 85 10.73 6.62 4.00
CA ARG A 85 11.99 5.94 3.71
C ARG A 85 12.40 4.94 4.78
N ASN A 86 12.03 5.18 6.02
CA ASN A 86 12.42 4.32 7.13
C ASN A 86 11.35 3.31 7.51
N LEU A 87 10.25 3.28 6.78
CA LEU A 87 9.18 2.34 7.06
C LEU A 87 9.44 0.99 6.40
N ASN A 88 8.71 0.00 6.88
CA ASN A 88 8.82 -1.36 6.37
C ASN A 88 8.01 -1.51 5.08
N VAL A 89 8.50 -0.92 4.02
CA VAL A 89 7.84 -0.96 2.71
C VAL A 89 8.87 -1.25 1.62
N VAL A 90 8.40 -1.86 0.54
CA VAL A 90 9.26 -2.09 -0.62
C VAL A 90 9.17 -0.94 -1.63
N GLY A 91 8.20 -0.07 -1.46
CA GLY A 91 8.03 1.07 -2.32
C GLY A 91 6.86 1.92 -1.89
N CYS A 92 6.63 2.97 -2.63
CA CYS A 92 5.48 3.83 -2.40
C CYS A 92 5.05 4.46 -3.72
N ALA A 93 3.81 4.90 -3.77
CA ALA A 93 3.29 5.63 -4.91
C ALA A 93 3.05 7.07 -4.49
N MET A 94 3.71 7.99 -5.17
CA MET A 94 3.56 9.41 -4.91
C MET A 94 2.59 10.02 -5.90
N SER A 95 1.83 10.98 -5.41
CA SER A 95 0.95 11.72 -6.29
C SER A 95 1.63 13.02 -6.71
N SER A 96 1.37 13.41 -7.94
CA SER A 96 1.78 14.73 -8.40
C SER A 96 0.89 15.78 -7.77
N ASP A 97 1.49 16.84 -7.25
CA ASP A 97 0.72 17.94 -6.71
C ASP A 97 -0.01 18.73 -7.76
N LYS A 98 0.38 18.55 -8.98
CA LYS A 98 -0.17 19.36 -10.05
C LYS A 98 -1.33 18.66 -10.71
N LYS A 99 -2.48 19.24 -10.53
CA LYS A 99 -3.68 18.75 -11.17
C LYS A 99 -3.89 19.40 -12.53
N LYS A 100 -2.84 19.69 -13.21
CA LYS A 100 -2.93 20.38 -14.49
C LYS A 100 -3.68 19.51 -15.48
N ALA A 101 -4.61 20.12 -16.15
CA ALA A 101 -5.41 19.47 -17.19
C ALA A 101 -6.13 18.23 -16.66
N GLY A 102 -6.43 18.19 -15.38
CA GLY A 102 -7.14 17.06 -14.82
C GLY A 102 -6.37 15.77 -14.80
N LYS A 103 -5.10 15.83 -15.08
CA LYS A 103 -4.28 14.63 -15.08
C LYS A 103 -3.57 14.43 -13.77
N TYR A 104 -3.57 13.20 -13.35
CA TYR A 104 -2.94 12.79 -12.13
C TYR A 104 -2.11 11.55 -12.43
N ILE A 105 -0.79 11.69 -12.36
CA ILE A 105 0.11 10.59 -12.64
C ILE A 105 0.89 10.27 -11.40
N PRO A 106 0.65 9.13 -10.77
CA PRO A 106 1.42 8.74 -9.60
C PRO A 106 2.82 8.33 -10.00
N ALA A 107 3.78 8.73 -9.20
CA ALA A 107 5.14 8.27 -9.34
C ALA A 107 5.37 7.15 -8.35
N PHE A 108 5.91 6.05 -8.83
CA PHE A 108 6.17 4.89 -8.00
C PHE A 108 7.66 4.76 -7.73
N PHE A 109 8.01 4.73 -6.46
CA PHE A 109 9.40 4.53 -6.04
C PHE A 109 9.56 3.16 -5.43
N LYS A 110 10.48 2.40 -5.97
CA LYS A 110 10.83 1.11 -5.41
C LYS A 110 12.03 1.27 -4.51
N LYS A 111 11.90 0.81 -3.28
CA LYS A 111 12.99 0.87 -2.34
C LYS A 111 13.96 -0.27 -2.63
N THR A 112 15.22 0.05 -2.80
CA THR A 112 16.26 -0.95 -2.96
C THR A 112 16.90 -1.23 -1.62
N ILE A 113 17.13 -2.48 -1.37
CA ILE A 113 17.74 -2.90 -0.10
C ILE A 113 19.18 -3.27 -0.35
#